data_8489657ed51f541a4f817743296c1594
#
_entry.id   8489657ed51f541a4f817743296c1594
#
_cell.length_a   1.000
_cell.length_b   1.000
_cell.length_c   1.000
_cell.angle_alpha   90.00
_cell.angle_beta   90.00
_cell.angle_gamma   90.00
#
_symmetry.space_group_name_H-M   'P 1'
#
loop_
_entity.id
_entity.type
_entity.pdbx_description
1 polymer ?
#
loop_
_entity_poly.entity_id
_entity_poly.type
_entity_poly.pdbx_seq_one_letter_code
_entity_poly.pdbx_strand_id
1 'polypeptide(L)'
;MVPVPVILVGRFTEPQYAELLVKQGRADLIAFGRQSIADPELPNKARNGQLEKLTPCIACLLGCVPNMLQGRPITCAMNPCVGREAELKPAEVKKNVVVIGGGPGGMYAARLCALRGHSVTLLEKDAELGGHFLVASYPPGKGEISGAIRSFIVNCREAGVDIRTGTEATPELVASLKPDAIIIATGSVPLRLPIPGLDSCGCSTAEDVLTGKADTGKRVLVVGGGMVGCECVEFLTEREHIVDMVEMKPVIGEDIVPEARKYIMANLEKHKVTQRVNARVKQFYADGVDFTDTVTGEDAAMRGYDSVVLAMGYRSNNTLEEQLKDLAPQVIVIGEARQAPGNSMEATGDALNAALAI
;
A
#
# COMPACT_ATOMS: atom_id res chain seq x y z
N MET A 1 -24.04 35.73 -2.34
CA MET A 1 -23.83 35.43 -0.91
C MET A 1 -25.17 35.03 -0.31
N VAL A 2 -25.20 33.96 0.49
CA VAL A 2 -26.40 33.56 1.26
C VAL A 2 -26.33 34.23 2.65
N PRO A 3 -27.49 34.54 3.28
CA PRO A 3 -27.54 35.25 4.56
C PRO A 3 -27.39 34.32 5.79
N VAL A 4 -26.82 33.14 5.60
CA VAL A 4 -26.62 32.13 6.65
C VAL A 4 -25.18 31.64 6.65
N PRO A 5 -24.66 31.17 7.79
CA PRO A 5 -23.33 30.57 7.82
C PRO A 5 -23.19 29.37 6.88
N VAL A 6 -22.08 29.32 6.15
CA VAL A 6 -21.79 28.26 5.17
C VAL A 6 -20.69 27.35 5.73
N ILE A 7 -21.00 26.05 5.81
CA ILE A 7 -20.03 25.01 6.14
C ILE A 7 -19.56 24.39 4.83
N LEU A 8 -18.29 24.53 4.49
CA LEU A 8 -17.72 23.93 3.29
C LEU A 8 -17.19 22.53 3.62
N VAL A 9 -17.58 21.54 2.82
CA VAL A 9 -17.13 20.15 2.91
C VAL A 9 -16.62 19.69 1.55
N GLY A 10 -15.55 18.94 1.52
CA GLY A 10 -15.01 18.43 0.25
C GLY A 10 -13.59 17.92 0.39
N ARG A 11 -13.39 16.80 1.05
CA ARG A 11 -12.10 16.09 1.13
C ARG A 11 -10.94 16.96 1.65
N PHE A 12 -11.21 17.80 2.62
CA PHE A 12 -10.15 18.55 3.31
C PHE A 12 -9.28 17.58 4.13
N THR A 13 -7.97 17.65 3.92
CA THR A 13 -6.94 16.90 4.66
C THR A 13 -5.94 17.83 5.33
N GLU A 14 -5.84 19.07 4.84
CA GLU A 14 -4.85 20.07 5.29
C GLU A 14 -5.54 21.23 6.02
N PRO A 15 -5.27 21.40 7.33
CA PRO A 15 -5.84 22.51 8.11
C PRO A 15 -5.47 23.89 7.58
N GLN A 16 -4.27 24.06 7.02
CA GLN A 16 -3.80 25.35 6.48
C GLN A 16 -4.64 25.79 5.28
N TYR A 17 -5.01 24.84 4.40
CA TYR A 17 -5.89 25.16 3.27
C TYR A 17 -7.30 25.49 3.75
N ALA A 18 -7.80 24.78 4.75
CA ALA A 18 -9.09 25.08 5.39
C ALA A 18 -9.09 26.50 6.03
N GLU A 19 -8.05 26.86 6.77
CA GLU A 19 -7.89 28.19 7.36
C GLU A 19 -7.85 29.29 6.29
N LEU A 20 -7.14 29.06 5.19
CA LEU A 20 -7.05 30.01 4.09
C LEU A 20 -8.44 30.33 3.51
N LEU A 21 -9.29 29.33 3.30
CA LEU A 21 -10.63 29.51 2.75
C LEU A 21 -11.53 30.31 3.71
N VAL A 22 -11.44 30.06 5.01
CA VAL A 22 -12.17 30.83 6.03
C VAL A 22 -11.66 32.27 6.06
N LYS A 23 -10.34 32.50 6.07
CA LYS A 23 -9.74 33.85 6.02
C LYS A 23 -10.12 34.64 4.78
N GLN A 24 -10.32 33.96 3.65
CA GLN A 24 -10.78 34.60 2.40
C GLN A 24 -12.30 34.83 2.35
N GLY A 25 -13.04 34.50 3.41
CA GLY A 25 -14.51 34.62 3.45
C GLY A 25 -15.23 33.70 2.44
N ARG A 26 -14.60 32.61 2.02
CA ARG A 26 -15.21 31.62 1.10
C ARG A 26 -16.11 30.64 1.84
N ALA A 27 -15.92 30.48 3.11
CA ALA A 27 -16.77 29.70 4.02
C ALA A 27 -16.63 30.26 5.43
N ASP A 28 -17.63 30.03 6.27
CA ASP A 28 -17.59 30.38 7.68
C ASP A 28 -16.96 29.28 8.51
N LEU A 29 -17.18 28.01 8.08
CA LEU A 29 -16.68 26.80 8.74
C LEU A 29 -16.22 25.77 7.71
N ILE A 30 -15.33 24.86 8.12
CA ILE A 30 -14.88 23.73 7.31
C ILE A 30 -15.18 22.42 8.04
N ALA A 31 -15.75 21.44 7.31
CA ALA A 31 -16.01 20.11 7.84
C ALA A 31 -14.94 19.12 7.37
N PHE A 32 -14.32 18.44 8.33
CA PHE A 32 -13.37 17.34 8.10
C PHE A 32 -14.07 16.00 8.37
N GLY A 33 -14.53 15.31 7.33
CA GLY A 33 -15.21 14.01 7.45
C GLY A 33 -14.22 12.86 7.62
N ARG A 34 -13.86 12.19 6.53
CA ARG A 34 -12.93 11.04 6.55
C ARG A 34 -11.56 11.36 7.13
N GLN A 35 -11.12 12.60 7.05
CA GLN A 35 -9.87 13.04 7.67
C GLN A 35 -9.92 12.91 9.20
N SER A 36 -11.07 13.19 9.85
CA SER A 36 -11.23 12.99 11.28
C SER A 36 -11.28 11.50 11.69
N ILE A 37 -11.61 10.60 10.76
CA ILE A 37 -11.49 9.15 10.97
C ILE A 37 -10.01 8.73 10.91
N ALA A 38 -9.27 9.27 9.94
CA ALA A 38 -7.84 8.96 9.78
C ALA A 38 -6.99 9.55 10.91
N ASP A 39 -7.34 10.74 11.38
CA ASP A 39 -6.66 11.43 12.47
C ASP A 39 -7.65 12.24 13.33
N PRO A 40 -8.19 11.66 14.40
CA PRO A 40 -9.12 12.36 15.30
C PRO A 40 -8.45 13.51 16.04
N GLU A 41 -7.11 13.48 16.19
CA GLU A 41 -6.32 14.54 16.84
C GLU A 41 -6.00 15.73 15.91
N LEU A 42 -6.51 15.76 14.69
CA LEU A 42 -6.26 16.84 13.73
C LEU A 42 -6.46 18.23 14.33
N PRO A 43 -7.57 18.53 15.05
CA PRO A 43 -7.77 19.88 15.60
C PRO A 43 -6.71 20.26 16.64
N ASN A 44 -6.31 19.32 17.48
CA ASN A 44 -5.29 19.54 18.50
C ASN A 44 -3.90 19.69 17.88
N LYS A 45 -3.54 18.85 16.93
CA LYS A 45 -2.28 18.94 16.18
C LYS A 45 -2.18 20.25 15.42
N ALA A 46 -3.25 20.67 14.74
CA ALA A 46 -3.30 21.96 14.05
C ALA A 46 -3.12 23.14 15.00
N ARG A 47 -3.83 23.15 16.13
CA ARG A 47 -3.71 24.18 17.17
C ARG A 47 -2.29 24.30 17.72
N ASN A 48 -1.59 23.18 17.87
CA ASN A 48 -0.25 23.10 18.44
C ASN A 48 0.87 23.23 17.39
N GLY A 49 0.56 23.47 16.12
CA GLY A 49 1.54 23.58 15.03
C GLY A 49 2.23 22.27 14.66
N GLN A 50 1.64 21.10 15.01
CA GLN A 50 2.22 19.78 14.83
C GLN A 50 1.72 19.12 13.51
N LEU A 51 1.79 19.88 12.42
CA LEU A 51 1.20 19.49 11.14
C LEU A 51 1.89 18.28 10.50
N GLU A 52 3.18 18.11 10.73
CA GLU A 52 3.97 16.97 10.28
C GLU A 52 3.55 15.64 10.90
N LYS A 53 2.84 15.68 12.04
CA LYS A 53 2.29 14.50 12.73
C LYS A 53 0.90 14.10 12.25
N LEU A 54 0.28 14.91 11.37
CA LEU A 54 -1.05 14.61 10.84
C LEU A 54 -1.00 13.38 9.93
N THR A 55 -1.84 12.40 10.25
CA THR A 55 -2.05 11.23 9.40
C THR A 55 -3.14 11.56 8.37
N PRO A 56 -2.81 11.71 7.08
CA PRO A 56 -3.79 12.12 6.08
C PRO A 56 -4.75 10.99 5.71
N CYS A 57 -5.99 11.35 5.38
CA CYS A 57 -6.91 10.45 4.69
C CYS A 57 -6.50 10.33 3.21
N ILE A 58 -6.08 9.16 2.77
CA ILE A 58 -5.67 8.87 1.38
C ILE A 58 -6.85 8.50 0.46
N ALA A 59 -8.08 8.67 0.90
CA ALA A 59 -9.31 8.36 0.15
C ALA A 59 -9.38 6.93 -0.44
N CYS A 60 -8.76 5.95 0.20
CA CYS A 60 -8.71 4.55 -0.26
C CYS A 60 -10.09 3.86 -0.30
N LEU A 61 -11.06 4.33 0.46
CA LEU A 61 -12.41 3.76 0.60
C LEU A 61 -12.45 2.27 1.02
N LEU A 62 -11.40 1.75 1.67
CA LEU A 62 -11.35 0.34 2.04
C LEU A 62 -12.27 -0.03 3.20
N GLY A 63 -12.31 0.77 4.27
CA GLY A 63 -13.00 0.41 5.51
C GLY A 63 -14.02 1.41 6.03
N CYS A 64 -14.12 2.61 5.46
CA CYS A 64 -15.04 3.64 5.94
C CYS A 64 -16.38 3.60 5.21
N VAL A 65 -16.46 4.13 3.98
CA VAL A 65 -17.71 4.23 3.21
C VAL A 65 -18.35 2.87 2.91
N PRO A 66 -17.63 1.84 2.43
CA PRO A 66 -18.21 0.55 2.17
C PRO A 66 -18.80 -0.11 3.43
N ASN A 67 -18.11 -0.03 4.57
CA ASN A 67 -18.62 -0.58 5.82
C ASN A 67 -19.87 0.17 6.29
N MET A 68 -19.85 1.50 6.20
CA MET A 68 -21.01 2.34 6.55
C MET A 68 -22.25 1.97 5.72
N LEU A 69 -22.08 1.83 4.40
CA LEU A 69 -23.17 1.47 3.49
C LEU A 69 -23.73 0.05 3.75
N GLN A 70 -22.92 -0.83 4.34
CA GLN A 70 -23.31 -2.20 4.70
C GLN A 70 -23.75 -2.31 6.17
N GLY A 71 -23.88 -1.20 6.90
CA GLY A 71 -24.25 -1.20 8.32
C GLY A 71 -23.20 -1.86 9.24
N ARG A 72 -21.94 -1.94 8.80
CA ARG A 72 -20.82 -2.49 9.56
C ARG A 72 -20.03 -1.40 10.27
N PRO A 73 -19.33 -1.71 11.38
CA PRO A 73 -18.40 -0.77 12.02
C PRO A 73 -17.39 -0.19 11.04
N ILE A 74 -17.19 1.12 11.11
CA ILE A 74 -16.20 1.83 10.30
C ILE A 74 -14.80 1.43 10.76
N THR A 75 -13.89 1.20 9.81
CA THR A 75 -12.46 1.01 10.01
C THR A 75 -11.67 1.95 9.10
N CYS A 76 -10.38 2.12 9.32
CA CYS A 76 -9.54 2.98 8.49
C CYS A 76 -8.15 2.38 8.30
N ALA A 77 -7.69 2.33 7.04
CA ALA A 77 -6.34 1.89 6.71
C ALA A 77 -5.23 2.79 7.31
N MET A 78 -5.56 4.08 7.54
CA MET A 78 -4.63 5.05 8.12
C MET A 78 -4.77 5.18 9.65
N ASN A 79 -5.77 4.53 10.23
CA ASN A 79 -6.00 4.51 11.68
C ASN A 79 -6.69 3.21 12.09
N PRO A 80 -5.94 2.14 12.36
CA PRO A 80 -6.53 0.86 12.74
C PRO A 80 -7.23 0.87 14.11
N CYS A 81 -7.03 1.93 14.89
CA CYS A 81 -7.62 2.08 16.22
C CYS A 81 -9.06 2.61 16.21
N VAL A 82 -9.63 2.95 15.03
CA VAL A 82 -11.01 3.47 14.95
C VAL A 82 -12.00 2.50 15.61
N GLY A 83 -12.71 3.00 16.66
CA GLY A 83 -13.65 2.21 17.46
C GLY A 83 -12.99 1.24 18.43
N ARG A 84 -11.66 1.23 18.52
CA ARG A 84 -10.85 0.36 19.38
C ARG A 84 -9.84 1.17 20.23
N GLU A 85 -10.02 2.47 20.33
CA GLU A 85 -9.08 3.39 21.00
C GLU A 85 -8.85 2.99 22.46
N ALA A 86 -9.89 2.48 23.12
CA ALA A 86 -9.82 2.04 24.52
C ALA A 86 -9.00 0.77 24.75
N GLU A 87 -8.69 0.02 23.69
CA GLU A 87 -7.86 -1.20 23.77
C GLU A 87 -6.37 -0.87 23.85
N LEU A 88 -5.93 0.28 23.32
CA LEU A 88 -4.53 0.70 23.31
C LEU A 88 -4.10 1.25 24.67
N LYS A 89 -3.90 0.36 25.63
CA LYS A 89 -3.46 0.66 26.98
C LYS A 89 -1.95 0.46 27.14
N PRO A 90 -1.29 1.15 28.09
CA PRO A 90 0.08 0.82 28.46
C PRO A 90 0.22 -0.66 28.81
N ALA A 91 1.31 -1.25 28.39
CA ALA A 91 1.61 -2.66 28.71
C ALA A 91 1.96 -2.78 30.22
N GLU A 92 1.50 -3.87 30.85
CA GLU A 92 1.84 -4.17 32.24
C GLU A 92 3.34 -4.49 32.40
N VAL A 93 3.91 -5.18 31.41
CA VAL A 93 5.33 -5.55 31.36
C VAL A 93 5.94 -4.96 30.10
N LYS A 94 6.99 -4.15 30.27
CA LYS A 94 7.76 -3.60 29.14
C LYS A 94 8.61 -4.71 28.51
N LYS A 95 8.53 -4.82 27.20
CA LYS A 95 9.27 -5.80 26.38
C LYS A 95 10.21 -5.09 25.41
N ASN A 96 11.23 -5.82 24.96
CA ASN A 96 12.06 -5.45 23.82
C ASN A 96 11.48 -6.09 22.56
N VAL A 97 10.98 -5.27 21.64
CA VAL A 97 10.27 -5.70 20.43
C VAL A 97 11.11 -5.38 19.21
N VAL A 98 11.37 -6.39 18.38
CA VAL A 98 12.00 -6.21 17.08
C VAL A 98 10.94 -6.34 15.99
N VAL A 99 10.80 -5.31 15.16
CA VAL A 99 9.90 -5.29 14.01
C VAL A 99 10.75 -5.36 12.74
N ILE A 100 10.42 -6.27 11.84
CA ILE A 100 11.17 -6.52 10.60
C ILE A 100 10.31 -6.16 9.40
N GLY A 101 10.72 -5.11 8.67
CA GLY A 101 10.04 -4.54 7.53
C GLY A 101 9.39 -3.19 7.83
N GLY A 102 9.77 -2.18 7.05
CA GLY A 102 9.37 -0.77 7.19
C GLY A 102 8.19 -0.37 6.31
N GLY A 103 7.35 -1.31 5.89
CA GLY A 103 6.07 -1.04 5.24
C GLY A 103 5.01 -0.49 6.22
N PRO A 104 3.77 -0.20 5.75
CA PRO A 104 2.72 0.38 6.59
C PRO A 104 2.40 -0.49 7.82
N GLY A 105 2.33 -1.82 7.66
CA GLY A 105 2.11 -2.73 8.78
C GLY A 105 3.21 -2.67 9.82
N GLY A 106 4.48 -2.72 9.41
CA GLY A 106 5.62 -2.68 10.32
C GLY A 106 5.75 -1.34 11.04
N MET A 107 5.61 -0.21 10.33
CA MET A 107 5.64 1.11 10.95
C MET A 107 4.51 1.29 11.97
N TYR A 108 3.30 0.83 11.65
CA TYR A 108 2.17 0.87 12.60
C TYR A 108 2.41 -0.02 13.81
N ALA A 109 2.86 -1.27 13.62
CA ALA A 109 3.17 -2.18 14.70
C ALA A 109 4.25 -1.59 15.64
N ALA A 110 5.34 -1.07 15.07
CA ALA A 110 6.41 -0.45 15.82
C ALA A 110 5.91 0.73 16.66
N ARG A 111 5.16 1.65 16.03
CA ARG A 111 4.57 2.80 16.72
C ARG A 111 3.63 2.37 17.86
N LEU A 112 2.71 1.44 17.60
CA LEU A 112 1.72 1.03 18.60
C LEU A 112 2.38 0.31 19.78
N CYS A 113 3.37 -0.56 19.54
CA CYS A 113 4.17 -1.17 20.60
C CYS A 113 4.90 -0.11 21.45
N ALA A 114 5.51 0.90 20.80
CA ALA A 114 6.19 1.98 21.50
C ALA A 114 5.22 2.84 22.33
N LEU A 115 4.03 3.16 21.82
CA LEU A 115 2.98 3.87 22.55
C LEU A 115 2.48 3.08 23.78
N ARG A 116 2.54 1.74 23.75
CA ARG A 116 2.25 0.90 24.90
C ARG A 116 3.40 0.82 25.91
N GLY A 117 4.56 1.42 25.60
CA GLY A 117 5.71 1.55 26.51
C GLY A 117 6.80 0.51 26.29
N HIS A 118 6.74 -0.29 25.21
CA HIS A 118 7.80 -1.23 24.85
C HIS A 118 9.03 -0.49 24.27
N SER A 119 10.22 -1.09 24.36
CA SER A 119 11.40 -0.68 23.61
C SER A 119 11.31 -1.31 22.22
N VAL A 120 11.37 -0.51 21.14
CA VAL A 120 11.11 -1.02 19.80
C VAL A 120 12.24 -0.67 18.83
N THR A 121 12.77 -1.69 18.16
CA THR A 121 13.70 -1.52 17.02
C THR A 121 12.99 -1.97 15.74
N LEU A 122 12.93 -1.09 14.74
CA LEU A 122 12.42 -1.37 13.39
C LEU A 122 13.60 -1.55 12.43
N LEU A 123 13.71 -2.72 11.82
CA LEU A 123 14.72 -3.05 10.81
C LEU A 123 14.09 -3.00 9.42
N GLU A 124 14.69 -2.25 8.50
CA GLU A 124 14.32 -2.19 7.09
C GLU A 124 15.55 -2.37 6.20
N LYS A 125 15.49 -3.33 5.27
CA LYS A 125 16.60 -3.63 4.35
C LYS A 125 16.88 -2.53 3.34
N ASP A 126 15.84 -1.84 2.90
CA ASP A 126 15.96 -0.75 1.93
C ASP A 126 16.39 0.56 2.63
N ALA A 127 16.95 1.49 1.88
CA ALA A 127 17.35 2.79 2.40
C ALA A 127 16.17 3.67 2.83
N GLU A 128 14.98 3.40 2.29
CA GLU A 128 13.76 4.16 2.53
C GLU A 128 12.65 3.28 3.10
N LEU A 129 11.84 3.87 3.97
CA LEU A 129 10.65 3.23 4.52
C LEU A 129 9.47 3.40 3.57
N GLY A 130 8.50 2.48 3.66
CA GLY A 130 7.24 2.53 2.93
C GLY A 130 6.92 1.21 2.23
N GLY A 131 7.91 0.42 1.82
CA GLY A 131 7.69 -0.86 1.13
C GLY A 131 6.78 -0.70 -0.09
N HIS A 132 5.84 -1.63 -0.31
CA HIS A 132 4.88 -1.53 -1.44
C HIS A 132 3.98 -0.30 -1.37
N PHE A 133 3.81 0.30 -0.20
CA PHE A 133 3.04 1.53 -0.08
C PHE A 133 3.75 2.72 -0.73
N LEU A 134 5.10 2.71 -0.72
CA LEU A 134 5.90 3.67 -1.48
C LEU A 134 5.72 3.43 -2.98
N VAL A 135 5.78 2.19 -3.46
CA VAL A 135 5.52 1.84 -4.87
C VAL A 135 4.13 2.31 -5.29
N ALA A 136 3.11 2.10 -4.45
CA ALA A 136 1.73 2.55 -4.70
C ALA A 136 1.56 4.08 -4.74
N SER A 137 2.58 4.87 -4.39
CA SER A 137 2.53 6.34 -4.48
C SER A 137 2.94 6.90 -5.84
N TYR A 138 3.57 6.09 -6.69
CA TYR A 138 4.07 6.53 -8.01
C TYR A 138 3.00 6.65 -9.11
N PRO A 139 1.94 5.81 -9.15
CA PRO A 139 0.88 5.97 -10.14
C PRO A 139 0.22 7.35 -10.07
N PRO A 140 -0.34 7.84 -11.17
CA PRO A 140 -1.01 9.13 -11.24
C PRO A 140 -2.10 9.29 -10.18
N GLY A 141 -2.18 10.49 -9.56
CA GLY A 141 -3.19 10.81 -8.54
C GLY A 141 -2.97 10.15 -7.17
N LYS A 142 -1.88 9.40 -6.94
CA LYS A 142 -1.58 8.68 -5.69
C LYS A 142 -0.61 9.41 -4.75
N GLY A 143 -0.21 10.63 -5.06
CA GLY A 143 0.81 11.37 -4.26
C GLY A 143 0.47 11.56 -2.78
N GLU A 144 -0.81 11.46 -2.38
CA GLU A 144 -1.22 11.51 -0.97
C GLU A 144 -0.64 10.35 -0.14
N ILE A 145 -0.35 9.21 -0.76
CA ILE A 145 0.29 8.06 -0.11
C ILE A 145 1.68 8.44 0.41
N SER A 146 2.45 9.24 -0.36
CA SER A 146 3.75 9.75 0.09
C SER A 146 3.61 10.62 1.35
N GLY A 147 2.53 11.41 1.46
CA GLY A 147 2.19 12.17 2.66
C GLY A 147 1.93 11.26 3.86
N ALA A 148 1.19 10.17 3.65
CA ALA A 148 0.92 9.18 4.70
C ALA A 148 2.21 8.49 5.19
N ILE A 149 3.10 8.08 4.27
CA ILE A 149 4.40 7.49 4.63
C ILE A 149 5.22 8.44 5.49
N ARG A 150 5.35 9.72 5.07
CA ARG A 150 6.06 10.74 5.87
C ARG A 150 5.47 10.87 7.28
N SER A 151 4.14 10.91 7.39
CA SER A 151 3.46 10.96 8.68
C SER A 151 3.75 9.72 9.54
N PHE A 152 3.76 8.52 8.96
CA PHE A 152 4.08 7.29 9.68
C PHE A 152 5.52 7.32 10.23
N ILE A 153 6.49 7.78 9.43
CA ILE A 153 7.89 7.91 9.84
C ILE A 153 8.02 8.90 11.01
N VAL A 154 7.40 10.07 10.89
CA VAL A 154 7.42 11.09 11.95
C VAL A 154 6.80 10.53 13.24
N ASN A 155 5.63 9.91 13.13
CA ASN A 155 4.94 9.36 14.30
C ASN A 155 5.68 8.17 14.95
N CYS A 156 6.43 7.35 14.17
CA CYS A 156 7.31 6.32 14.73
C CYS A 156 8.46 6.95 15.53
N ARG A 157 9.13 7.96 14.98
CA ARG A 157 10.22 8.68 15.66
C ARG A 157 9.75 9.36 16.95
N GLU A 158 8.61 10.02 16.91
CA GLU A 158 8.00 10.66 18.08
C GLU A 158 7.60 9.66 19.17
N ALA A 159 7.21 8.44 18.80
CA ALA A 159 6.96 7.36 19.74
C ALA A 159 8.24 6.74 20.33
N GLY A 160 9.42 7.14 19.85
CA GLY A 160 10.71 6.63 20.33
C GLY A 160 11.15 5.31 19.69
N VAL A 161 10.66 4.98 18.50
CA VAL A 161 11.11 3.80 17.75
C VAL A 161 12.53 3.99 17.22
N ASP A 162 13.43 3.03 17.49
CA ASP A 162 14.77 2.97 16.88
C ASP A 162 14.64 2.42 15.45
N ILE A 163 14.68 3.32 14.47
CA ILE A 163 14.52 2.99 13.04
C ILE A 163 15.89 2.79 12.41
N ARG A 164 16.12 1.60 11.84
CA ARG A 164 17.36 1.23 11.14
C ARG A 164 17.05 0.84 9.70
N THR A 165 17.23 1.78 8.77
CA THR A 165 17.13 1.54 7.32
C THR A 165 18.46 1.02 6.77
N GLY A 166 18.47 0.46 5.54
CA GLY A 166 19.65 -0.18 4.95
C GLY A 166 20.16 -1.36 5.77
N THR A 167 19.28 -1.98 6.58
CA THR A 167 19.64 -3.01 7.56
C THR A 167 18.80 -4.25 7.35
N GLU A 168 19.39 -5.24 6.68
CA GLU A 168 18.74 -6.53 6.49
C GLU A 168 18.70 -7.32 7.80
N ALA A 169 17.51 -7.82 8.15
CA ALA A 169 17.33 -8.65 9.32
C ALA A 169 17.88 -10.06 9.08
N THR A 170 19.00 -10.39 9.73
CA THR A 170 19.52 -11.76 9.78
C THR A 170 19.25 -12.38 11.17
N PRO A 171 19.18 -13.71 11.28
CA PRO A 171 19.01 -14.36 12.60
C PRO A 171 20.03 -13.89 13.64
N GLU A 172 21.30 -13.69 13.24
CA GLU A 172 22.38 -13.25 14.11
C GLU A 172 22.15 -11.82 14.61
N LEU A 173 21.76 -10.91 13.72
CA LEU A 173 21.44 -9.54 14.09
C LEU A 173 20.25 -9.50 15.04
N VAL A 174 19.16 -10.20 14.71
CA VAL A 174 17.95 -10.25 15.54
C VAL A 174 18.27 -10.85 16.93
N ALA A 175 19.02 -11.95 17.00
CA ALA A 175 19.44 -12.55 18.26
C ALA A 175 20.30 -11.59 19.10
N SER A 176 21.17 -10.80 18.47
CA SER A 176 22.03 -9.80 19.17
C SER A 176 21.20 -8.71 19.86
N LEU A 177 20.00 -8.42 19.36
CA LEU A 177 19.06 -7.45 19.93
C LEU A 177 18.30 -8.00 21.13
N LYS A 178 18.36 -9.30 21.40
CA LYS A 178 17.71 -9.99 22.52
C LYS A 178 16.21 -9.66 22.63
N PRO A 179 15.41 -9.94 21.60
CA PRO A 179 13.99 -9.60 21.61
C PRO A 179 13.19 -10.48 22.57
N ASP A 180 12.21 -9.86 23.25
CA ASP A 180 11.13 -10.55 23.95
C ASP A 180 9.99 -10.91 22.99
N ALA A 181 9.85 -10.15 21.90
CA ALA A 181 8.91 -10.41 20.82
C ALA A 181 9.46 -9.93 19.47
N ILE A 182 9.10 -10.66 18.41
CA ILE A 182 9.44 -10.34 17.02
C ILE A 182 8.16 -10.17 16.20
N ILE A 183 8.06 -9.10 15.43
CA ILE A 183 6.99 -8.90 14.45
C ILE A 183 7.60 -8.93 13.05
N ILE A 184 7.17 -9.89 12.22
CA ILE A 184 7.62 -10.06 10.84
C ILE A 184 6.58 -9.39 9.93
N ALA A 185 6.98 -8.26 9.31
CA ALA A 185 6.17 -7.42 8.42
C ALA A 185 6.85 -7.24 7.05
N THR A 186 7.51 -8.29 6.57
CA THR A 186 8.36 -8.30 5.36
C THR A 186 7.58 -8.26 4.05
N GLY A 187 6.25 -8.20 4.12
CA GLY A 187 5.38 -7.98 2.97
C GLY A 187 5.36 -9.16 1.99
N SER A 188 5.35 -8.85 0.73
CA SER A 188 5.27 -9.82 -0.36
C SER A 188 6.32 -9.54 -1.44
N VAL A 189 6.44 -10.45 -2.40
CA VAL A 189 7.31 -10.29 -3.56
C VAL A 189 6.52 -10.63 -4.83
N PRO A 190 6.87 -10.03 -5.99
CA PRO A 190 6.22 -10.35 -7.25
C PRO A 190 6.19 -11.84 -7.55
N LEU A 191 5.05 -12.34 -8.00
CA LEU A 191 4.86 -13.73 -8.33
C LEU A 191 5.60 -14.05 -9.64
N ARG A 192 6.50 -15.04 -9.59
CA ARG A 192 7.13 -15.64 -10.77
C ARG A 192 6.58 -17.04 -10.98
N LEU A 193 5.77 -17.20 -12.02
CA LEU A 193 5.21 -18.48 -12.41
C LEU A 193 6.20 -19.22 -13.33
N PRO A 194 6.24 -20.55 -13.30
CA PRO A 194 7.12 -21.34 -14.17
C PRO A 194 6.56 -21.42 -15.61
N ILE A 195 6.41 -20.24 -16.25
CA ILE A 195 5.93 -20.15 -17.63
C ILE A 195 7.15 -20.13 -18.56
N PRO A 196 7.17 -20.95 -19.62
CA PRO A 196 8.27 -20.98 -20.57
C PRO A 196 8.64 -19.57 -21.08
N GLY A 197 9.94 -19.31 -21.17
CA GLY A 197 10.49 -18.04 -21.66
C GLY A 197 10.51 -16.89 -20.64
N LEU A 198 9.86 -17.00 -19.48
CA LEU A 198 9.78 -15.92 -18.50
C LEU A 198 11.17 -15.47 -17.99
N ASP A 199 12.07 -16.40 -17.72
CA ASP A 199 13.41 -16.07 -17.20
C ASP A 199 14.35 -15.52 -18.27
N SER A 200 14.03 -15.70 -19.57
CA SER A 200 14.85 -15.27 -20.71
C SER A 200 14.27 -14.11 -21.52
N CYS A 201 13.02 -13.68 -21.24
CA CYS A 201 12.35 -12.62 -22.01
C CYS A 201 12.92 -11.21 -21.77
N GLY A 202 13.69 -10.98 -20.72
CA GLY A 202 14.08 -9.63 -20.31
C GLY A 202 12.92 -8.80 -19.76
N CYS A 203 11.87 -9.45 -19.27
CA CYS A 203 10.67 -8.80 -18.76
C CYS A 203 10.93 -8.11 -17.42
N SER A 204 10.42 -6.90 -17.26
CA SER A 204 10.49 -6.14 -16.01
C SER A 204 9.23 -6.34 -15.17
N THR A 205 9.30 -6.13 -13.86
CA THR A 205 8.10 -6.07 -13.02
C THR A 205 7.44 -4.69 -13.09
N ALA A 206 6.14 -4.63 -12.80
CA ALA A 206 5.44 -3.34 -12.68
C ALA A 206 6.08 -2.45 -11.59
N GLU A 207 6.58 -3.04 -10.50
CA GLU A 207 7.33 -2.30 -9.46
C GLU A 207 8.59 -1.65 -10.00
N ASP A 208 9.41 -2.39 -10.78
CA ASP A 208 10.64 -1.85 -11.34
C ASP A 208 10.37 -0.68 -12.30
N VAL A 209 9.29 -0.78 -13.08
CA VAL A 209 8.85 0.29 -13.98
C VAL A 209 8.34 1.51 -13.20
N LEU A 210 7.45 1.31 -12.22
CA LEU A 210 6.89 2.38 -11.40
C LEU A 210 7.95 3.11 -10.59
N THR A 211 8.97 2.40 -10.11
CA THR A 211 10.07 2.97 -9.32
C THR A 211 11.22 3.52 -10.16
N GLY A 212 11.17 3.38 -11.49
CA GLY A 212 12.23 3.81 -12.40
C GLY A 212 13.50 2.96 -12.34
N LYS A 213 13.42 1.74 -11.79
CA LYS A 213 14.51 0.76 -11.81
C LYS A 213 14.65 0.07 -13.18
N ALA A 214 13.57 0.06 -13.96
CA ALA A 214 13.57 -0.44 -15.32
C ALA A 214 12.93 0.58 -16.27
N ASP A 215 13.62 0.85 -17.35
CA ASP A 215 13.09 1.64 -18.47
C ASP A 215 12.26 0.75 -19.40
N THR A 216 11.28 1.35 -20.07
CA THR A 216 10.47 0.69 -21.09
C THR A 216 10.61 1.37 -22.44
N GLY A 217 10.47 0.61 -23.52
CA GLY A 217 10.35 1.18 -24.87
C GLY A 217 8.99 1.83 -25.10
N LYS A 218 8.72 2.24 -26.35
CA LYS A 218 7.51 3.00 -26.70
C LYS A 218 6.24 2.15 -26.64
N ARG A 219 6.32 0.90 -27.11
CA ARG A 219 5.21 -0.07 -27.12
C ARG A 219 5.37 -1.09 -26.01
N VAL A 220 4.45 -1.09 -25.07
CA VAL A 220 4.55 -1.92 -23.87
C VAL A 220 3.37 -2.88 -23.77
N LEU A 221 3.66 -4.16 -23.49
CA LEU A 221 2.64 -5.15 -23.11
C LEU A 221 2.67 -5.34 -21.60
N VAL A 222 1.56 -5.05 -20.91
CA VAL A 222 1.39 -5.36 -19.50
C VAL A 222 0.68 -6.68 -19.33
N VAL A 223 1.30 -7.62 -18.61
CA VAL A 223 0.77 -8.95 -18.33
C VAL A 223 0.21 -8.99 -16.91
N GLY A 224 -1.11 -9.05 -16.82
CA GLY A 224 -1.90 -8.97 -15.58
C GLY A 224 -2.75 -7.71 -15.53
N GLY A 225 -4.05 -7.87 -15.39
CA GLY A 225 -5.06 -6.80 -15.41
C GLY A 225 -5.68 -6.52 -14.04
N GLY A 226 -5.02 -6.86 -12.94
CA GLY A 226 -5.40 -6.43 -11.59
C GLY A 226 -5.07 -4.96 -11.33
N MET A 227 -5.25 -4.52 -10.07
CA MET A 227 -5.03 -3.12 -9.66
C MET A 227 -3.63 -2.61 -10.06
N VAL A 228 -2.58 -3.37 -9.74
CA VAL A 228 -1.18 -2.99 -10.05
C VAL A 228 -0.95 -2.88 -11.56
N GLY A 229 -1.51 -3.81 -12.35
CA GLY A 229 -1.42 -3.74 -13.82
C GLY A 229 -2.12 -2.51 -14.38
N CYS A 230 -3.32 -2.21 -13.89
CA CYS A 230 -4.05 -1.00 -14.29
C CYS A 230 -3.29 0.28 -13.92
N GLU A 231 -2.74 0.38 -12.71
CA GLU A 231 -1.95 1.52 -12.26
C GLU A 231 -0.65 1.69 -13.07
N CYS A 232 0.00 0.58 -13.43
CA CYS A 232 1.17 0.61 -14.32
C CYS A 232 0.79 1.11 -15.72
N VAL A 233 -0.35 0.68 -16.28
CA VAL A 233 -0.85 1.17 -17.56
C VAL A 233 -1.14 2.67 -17.49
N GLU A 234 -1.81 3.18 -16.45
CA GLU A 234 -2.04 4.62 -16.26
C GLU A 234 -0.72 5.39 -16.21
N PHE A 235 0.25 4.90 -15.43
CA PHE A 235 1.57 5.50 -15.31
C PHE A 235 2.30 5.61 -16.65
N LEU A 236 2.25 4.57 -17.48
CA LEU A 236 2.88 4.51 -18.79
C LEU A 236 2.15 5.39 -19.82
N THR A 237 0.81 5.31 -19.86
CA THR A 237 0.02 6.07 -20.85
C THR A 237 0.09 7.58 -20.62
N GLU A 238 0.18 8.05 -19.37
CA GLU A 238 0.44 9.47 -19.07
C GLU A 238 1.83 9.95 -19.51
N ARG A 239 2.76 9.01 -19.73
CA ARG A 239 4.10 9.27 -20.30
C ARG A 239 4.16 8.98 -21.78
N GLU A 240 3.00 8.96 -22.44
CA GLU A 240 2.84 8.80 -23.88
C GLU A 240 3.33 7.44 -24.44
N HIS A 241 3.44 6.39 -23.61
CA HIS A 241 3.64 5.03 -24.11
C HIS A 241 2.37 4.50 -24.76
N ILE A 242 2.54 3.61 -25.74
CA ILE A 242 1.46 2.83 -26.35
C ILE A 242 1.39 1.52 -25.57
N VAL A 243 0.30 1.32 -24.84
CA VAL A 243 0.19 0.18 -23.93
C VAL A 243 -0.98 -0.69 -24.29
N ASP A 244 -0.73 -1.99 -24.35
CA ASP A 244 -1.76 -3.02 -24.40
C ASP A 244 -1.64 -3.90 -23.15
N MET A 245 -2.73 -4.58 -22.77
CA MET A 245 -2.70 -5.48 -21.61
C MET A 245 -3.37 -6.83 -21.89
N VAL A 246 -2.87 -7.87 -21.23
CA VAL A 246 -3.38 -9.22 -21.28
C VAL A 246 -3.73 -9.70 -19.86
N GLU A 247 -4.93 -10.26 -19.70
CA GLU A 247 -5.44 -10.74 -18.43
C GLU A 247 -6.09 -12.13 -18.60
N MET A 248 -5.79 -13.05 -17.68
CA MET A 248 -6.34 -14.39 -17.67
C MET A 248 -7.83 -14.44 -17.29
N LYS A 249 -8.24 -13.53 -16.42
CA LYS A 249 -9.62 -13.42 -15.96
C LYS A 249 -10.50 -12.73 -17.00
N PRO A 250 -11.85 -12.86 -16.88
CA PRO A 250 -12.79 -12.21 -17.81
C PRO A 250 -12.92 -10.69 -17.60
N VAL A 251 -12.39 -10.15 -16.49
CA VAL A 251 -12.61 -8.76 -16.07
C VAL A 251 -11.29 -8.11 -15.66
N ILE A 252 -11.01 -6.95 -16.24
CA ILE A 252 -9.90 -6.08 -15.83
C ILE A 252 -10.27 -5.35 -14.53
N GLY A 253 -9.34 -5.27 -13.58
CA GLY A 253 -9.53 -4.52 -12.33
C GLY A 253 -10.62 -5.10 -11.42
N GLU A 254 -10.77 -6.43 -11.38
CA GLU A 254 -11.75 -7.09 -10.53
C GLU A 254 -11.52 -6.81 -9.03
N ASP A 255 -10.27 -6.60 -8.66
CA ASP A 255 -9.80 -6.31 -7.29
C ASP A 255 -9.86 -4.82 -6.92
N ILE A 256 -10.28 -3.95 -7.85
CA ILE A 256 -10.40 -2.51 -7.63
C ILE A 256 -11.79 -2.16 -7.10
N VAL A 257 -11.86 -1.28 -6.07
CA VAL A 257 -13.15 -0.80 -5.56
C VAL A 257 -13.99 -0.19 -6.67
N PRO A 258 -15.31 -0.45 -6.74
CA PRO A 258 -16.15 -0.09 -7.89
C PRO A 258 -16.11 1.40 -8.26
N GLU A 259 -15.99 2.28 -7.28
CA GLU A 259 -15.93 3.73 -7.46
C GLU A 259 -14.66 4.16 -8.20
N ALA A 260 -13.52 3.55 -7.87
CA ALA A 260 -12.24 3.84 -8.53
C ALA A 260 -12.15 3.15 -9.90
N ARG A 261 -12.64 1.90 -9.99
CA ARG A 261 -12.55 1.09 -11.20
C ARG A 261 -13.14 1.79 -12.43
N LYS A 262 -14.30 2.44 -12.31
CA LYS A 262 -14.92 3.16 -13.44
C LYS A 262 -14.05 4.30 -13.99
N TYR A 263 -13.29 4.99 -13.14
CA TYR A 263 -12.37 6.04 -13.59
C TYR A 263 -11.16 5.44 -14.31
N ILE A 264 -10.60 4.36 -13.77
CA ILE A 264 -9.50 3.62 -14.39
C ILE A 264 -9.94 3.10 -15.77
N MET A 265 -11.11 2.44 -15.87
CA MET A 265 -11.62 1.93 -17.15
C MET A 265 -11.83 3.04 -18.19
N ALA A 266 -12.37 4.19 -17.76
CA ALA A 266 -12.52 5.35 -18.65
C ALA A 266 -11.16 5.90 -19.12
N ASN A 267 -10.13 5.84 -18.26
CA ASN A 267 -8.77 6.26 -18.62
C ASN A 267 -8.12 5.29 -19.62
N LEU A 268 -8.27 3.97 -19.40
CA LEU A 268 -7.80 2.96 -20.36
C LEU A 268 -8.45 3.14 -21.75
N GLU A 269 -9.77 3.43 -21.80
CA GLU A 269 -10.49 3.70 -23.04
C GLU A 269 -9.99 4.99 -23.71
N LYS A 270 -9.82 6.08 -22.96
CA LYS A 270 -9.28 7.36 -23.44
C LYS A 270 -7.91 7.19 -24.12
N HIS A 271 -7.06 6.36 -23.56
CA HIS A 271 -5.72 6.07 -24.10
C HIS A 271 -5.69 4.92 -25.11
N LYS A 272 -6.88 4.39 -25.49
CA LYS A 272 -7.04 3.32 -26.49
C LYS A 272 -6.24 2.05 -26.14
N VAL A 273 -6.16 1.71 -24.87
CA VAL A 273 -5.48 0.50 -24.39
C VAL A 273 -6.24 -0.73 -24.85
N THR A 274 -5.59 -1.60 -25.64
CA THR A 274 -6.16 -2.90 -26.01
C THR A 274 -6.16 -3.81 -24.78
N GLN A 275 -7.34 -4.30 -24.40
CA GLN A 275 -7.53 -5.17 -23.25
C GLN A 275 -7.88 -6.57 -23.73
N ARG A 276 -6.92 -7.50 -23.68
CA ARG A 276 -7.16 -8.90 -24.01
C ARG A 276 -7.44 -9.69 -22.73
N VAL A 277 -8.70 -9.94 -22.45
CA VAL A 277 -9.18 -10.77 -21.32
C VAL A 277 -9.31 -12.23 -21.70
N ASN A 278 -9.56 -13.11 -20.72
CA ASN A 278 -9.63 -14.56 -20.88
C ASN A 278 -8.37 -15.15 -21.53
N ALA A 279 -7.22 -14.51 -21.39
CA ALA A 279 -6.00 -14.83 -22.06
C ALA A 279 -4.95 -15.38 -21.07
N ARG A 280 -4.85 -16.71 -20.98
CA ARG A 280 -3.85 -17.38 -20.14
C ARG A 280 -2.53 -17.46 -20.91
N VAL A 281 -1.55 -16.67 -20.47
CA VAL A 281 -0.20 -16.70 -21.05
C VAL A 281 0.42 -18.07 -20.85
N LYS A 282 0.95 -18.65 -21.92
CA LYS A 282 1.62 -19.96 -21.96
C LYS A 282 3.08 -19.89 -22.32
N GLN A 283 3.52 -18.79 -22.93
CA GLN A 283 4.92 -18.58 -23.29
C GLN A 283 5.25 -17.09 -23.36
N PHE A 284 6.42 -16.72 -22.84
CA PHE A 284 6.99 -15.39 -22.96
C PHE A 284 8.08 -15.31 -24.02
N TYR A 285 8.18 -14.15 -24.65
CA TYR A 285 9.23 -13.75 -25.58
C TYR A 285 9.66 -12.31 -25.29
N ALA A 286 10.80 -11.90 -25.83
CA ALA A 286 11.29 -10.54 -25.63
C ALA A 286 10.33 -9.45 -26.15
N ASP A 287 9.51 -9.78 -27.17
CA ASP A 287 8.58 -8.86 -27.83
C ASP A 287 7.09 -9.16 -27.58
N GLY A 288 6.77 -10.03 -26.62
CA GLY A 288 5.38 -10.35 -26.32
C GLY A 288 5.14 -11.74 -25.75
N VAL A 289 3.91 -12.25 -25.93
CA VAL A 289 3.44 -13.50 -25.35
C VAL A 289 2.63 -14.34 -26.34
N ASP A 290 2.65 -15.67 -26.14
CA ASP A 290 1.60 -16.58 -26.60
C ASP A 290 0.64 -16.86 -25.44
N PHE A 291 -0.63 -16.95 -25.76
CA PHE A 291 -1.66 -17.27 -24.78
C PHE A 291 -2.73 -18.20 -25.36
N THR A 292 -3.45 -18.86 -24.47
CA THR A 292 -4.66 -19.62 -24.82
C THR A 292 -5.87 -18.83 -24.32
N ASP A 293 -6.86 -18.61 -25.17
CA ASP A 293 -8.15 -18.08 -24.78
C ASP A 293 -8.87 -19.11 -23.89
N THR A 294 -9.19 -18.74 -22.66
CA THR A 294 -9.74 -19.66 -21.66
C THR A 294 -11.21 -20.03 -21.92
N VAL A 295 -11.89 -19.33 -22.83
CA VAL A 295 -13.28 -19.58 -23.22
C VAL A 295 -13.36 -20.47 -24.45
N THR A 296 -12.59 -20.14 -25.48
CA THR A 296 -12.62 -20.88 -26.75
C THR A 296 -11.63 -22.05 -26.82
N GLY A 297 -10.58 -22.00 -25.99
CA GLY A 297 -9.45 -22.95 -26.05
C GLY A 297 -8.47 -22.67 -27.19
N GLU A 298 -8.67 -21.63 -27.98
CA GLU A 298 -7.82 -21.26 -29.09
C GLU A 298 -6.52 -20.60 -28.66
N ASP A 299 -5.44 -20.90 -29.36
CA ASP A 299 -4.16 -20.25 -29.17
C ASP A 299 -4.06 -18.96 -29.97
N ALA A 300 -3.49 -17.92 -29.39
CA ALA A 300 -3.22 -16.66 -30.03
C ALA A 300 -1.93 -16.01 -29.49
N ALA A 301 -1.51 -14.91 -30.09
CA ALA A 301 -0.29 -14.20 -29.71
C ALA A 301 -0.48 -12.67 -29.71
N MET A 302 0.26 -12.01 -28.85
CA MET A 302 0.49 -10.56 -28.85
C MET A 302 1.99 -10.33 -29.00
N ARG A 303 2.41 -9.67 -30.09
CA ARG A 303 3.81 -9.48 -30.48
C ARG A 303 4.10 -8.06 -30.94
N GLY A 304 5.39 -7.76 -31.09
CA GLY A 304 5.88 -6.48 -31.61
C GLY A 304 5.88 -5.38 -30.57
N TYR A 305 6.05 -5.74 -29.31
CA TYR A 305 6.27 -4.82 -28.21
C TYR A 305 7.76 -4.60 -27.96
N ASP A 306 8.13 -3.41 -27.53
CA ASP A 306 9.49 -3.06 -27.16
C ASP A 306 9.81 -3.59 -25.74
N SER A 307 8.79 -3.75 -24.91
CA SER A 307 8.93 -4.21 -23.52
C SER A 307 7.70 -5.01 -23.07
N VAL A 308 7.94 -6.00 -22.23
CA VAL A 308 6.89 -6.77 -21.53
C VAL A 308 7.01 -6.53 -20.03
N VAL A 309 5.93 -6.10 -19.39
CA VAL A 309 5.88 -5.75 -17.97
C VAL A 309 4.97 -6.72 -17.23
N LEU A 310 5.47 -7.28 -16.13
CA LEU A 310 4.79 -8.31 -15.34
C LEU A 310 4.03 -7.67 -14.18
N ALA A 311 2.72 -7.89 -14.13
CA ALA A 311 1.81 -7.50 -13.06
C ALA A 311 0.95 -8.71 -12.61
N MET A 312 1.56 -9.89 -12.51
CA MET A 312 0.88 -11.17 -12.30
C MET A 312 0.50 -11.45 -10.82
N GLY A 313 0.61 -10.45 -9.95
CA GLY A 313 0.33 -10.57 -8.52
C GLY A 313 1.56 -10.85 -7.66
N TYR A 314 1.32 -11.18 -6.38
CA TYR A 314 2.32 -11.28 -5.34
C TYR A 314 2.19 -12.58 -4.56
N ARG A 315 3.28 -13.02 -3.93
CA ARG A 315 3.30 -14.08 -2.94
C ARG A 315 3.91 -13.58 -1.62
N SER A 316 3.46 -14.14 -0.51
CA SER A 316 3.99 -13.80 0.81
C SER A 316 5.50 -14.00 0.91
N ASN A 317 6.17 -13.08 1.59
CA ASN A 317 7.58 -13.12 1.91
C ASN A 317 7.75 -13.40 3.42
N ASN A 318 7.60 -14.65 3.84
CA ASN A 318 7.69 -15.08 5.24
C ASN A 318 8.85 -16.05 5.53
N THR A 319 9.89 -16.03 4.68
CA THR A 319 11.04 -16.94 4.80
C THR A 319 11.79 -16.82 6.13
N LEU A 320 11.67 -15.66 6.81
CA LEU A 320 12.28 -15.43 8.12
C LEU A 320 11.52 -16.09 9.28
N GLU A 321 10.25 -16.43 9.14
CA GLU A 321 9.44 -16.99 10.23
C GLU A 321 10.08 -18.23 10.83
N GLU A 322 10.43 -19.21 10.00
CA GLU A 322 11.05 -20.45 10.44
C GLU A 322 12.45 -20.24 11.03
N GLN A 323 13.20 -19.25 10.53
CA GLN A 323 14.55 -18.94 11.01
C GLN A 323 14.56 -18.21 12.36
N LEU A 324 13.49 -17.49 12.68
CA LEU A 324 13.40 -16.63 13.86
C LEU A 324 12.51 -17.20 14.97
N LYS A 325 11.78 -18.29 14.71
CA LYS A 325 10.75 -18.83 15.63
C LYS A 325 11.25 -19.14 17.06
N ASP A 326 12.52 -19.49 17.19
CA ASP A 326 13.13 -19.86 18.48
C ASP A 326 13.95 -18.70 19.10
N LEU A 327 13.99 -17.52 18.46
CA LEU A 327 14.80 -16.38 18.94
C LEU A 327 14.06 -15.47 19.94
N ALA A 328 12.75 -15.60 20.05
CA ALA A 328 11.94 -14.88 21.03
C ALA A 328 10.77 -15.74 21.52
N PRO A 329 10.28 -15.51 22.75
CA PRO A 329 9.08 -16.19 23.27
C PRO A 329 7.84 -15.99 22.38
N GLN A 330 7.79 -14.91 21.59
CA GLN A 330 6.67 -14.59 20.74
C GLN A 330 7.15 -14.08 19.38
N VAL A 331 6.71 -14.74 18.30
CA VAL A 331 6.96 -14.35 16.91
C VAL A 331 5.63 -14.23 16.20
N ILE A 332 5.35 -13.08 15.60
CA ILE A 332 4.06 -12.77 14.94
C ILE A 332 4.34 -12.31 13.53
N VAL A 333 3.69 -12.94 12.54
CA VAL A 333 3.74 -12.54 11.12
C VAL A 333 2.50 -11.72 10.81
N ILE A 334 2.67 -10.56 10.15
CA ILE A 334 1.59 -9.61 9.84
C ILE A 334 1.56 -9.19 8.38
N GLY A 335 0.40 -8.69 7.94
CA GLY A 335 0.19 -8.15 6.61
C GLY A 335 0.43 -9.17 5.51
N GLU A 336 0.97 -8.74 4.38
CA GLU A 336 1.22 -9.63 3.23
C GLU A 336 2.30 -10.68 3.48
N ALA A 337 3.16 -10.51 4.48
CA ALA A 337 4.07 -11.58 4.90
C ALA A 337 3.28 -12.80 5.43
N ARG A 338 2.15 -12.55 6.09
CA ARG A 338 1.23 -13.60 6.55
C ARG A 338 0.39 -14.15 5.39
N GLN A 339 -0.20 -13.27 4.60
CA GLN A 339 -1.09 -13.65 3.49
C GLN A 339 -1.10 -12.58 2.38
N ALA A 340 -0.60 -12.93 1.21
CA ALA A 340 -0.68 -12.13 -0.02
C ALA A 340 -1.67 -12.78 -1.02
N PRO A 341 -2.37 -12.00 -1.85
CA PRO A 341 -2.39 -10.54 -1.83
C PRO A 341 -3.18 -10.00 -0.63
N GLY A 342 -2.83 -8.81 -0.20
CA GLY A 342 -3.50 -8.07 0.87
C GLY A 342 -3.63 -6.58 0.54
N ASN A 343 -4.04 -5.80 1.51
CA ASN A 343 -4.15 -4.35 1.37
C ASN A 343 -3.68 -3.62 2.63
N SER A 344 -3.56 -2.29 2.56
CA SER A 344 -3.06 -1.48 3.67
C SER A 344 -3.94 -1.53 4.92
N MET A 345 -5.25 -1.72 4.79
CA MET A 345 -6.16 -1.84 5.94
C MET A 345 -5.93 -3.14 6.72
N GLU A 346 -5.72 -4.25 6.01
CA GLU A 346 -5.39 -5.55 6.62
C GLU A 346 -4.01 -5.47 7.32
N ALA A 347 -3.02 -4.89 6.65
CA ALA A 347 -1.68 -4.76 7.20
C ALA A 347 -1.66 -3.92 8.49
N THR A 348 -2.38 -2.78 8.53
CA THR A 348 -2.44 -1.94 9.74
C THR A 348 -3.36 -2.53 10.81
N GLY A 349 -4.41 -3.25 10.43
CA GLY A 349 -5.26 -4.01 11.35
C GLY A 349 -4.50 -5.14 12.05
N ASP A 350 -3.70 -5.91 11.30
CA ASP A 350 -2.80 -6.93 11.85
C ASP A 350 -1.77 -6.29 12.79
N ALA A 351 -1.24 -5.11 12.44
CA ALA A 351 -0.31 -4.38 13.28
C ALA A 351 -0.90 -4.01 14.64
N LEU A 352 -2.16 -3.56 14.68
CA LEU A 352 -2.87 -3.31 15.94
C LEU A 352 -3.02 -4.61 16.74
N ASN A 353 -3.49 -5.67 16.12
CA ASN A 353 -3.68 -6.96 16.79
C ASN A 353 -2.36 -7.51 17.35
N ALA A 354 -1.27 -7.42 16.59
CA ALA A 354 0.05 -7.83 17.05
C ALA A 354 0.52 -6.98 18.23
N ALA A 355 0.37 -5.66 18.16
CA ALA A 355 0.73 -4.77 19.24
C ALA A 355 -0.08 -5.02 20.52
N LEU A 356 -1.36 -5.38 20.41
CA LEU A 356 -2.21 -5.71 21.57
C LEU A 356 -1.88 -7.08 22.17
N ALA A 357 -1.35 -8.01 21.40
CA ALA A 357 -0.97 -9.35 21.84
C ALA A 357 0.37 -9.39 22.59
N ILE A 358 1.23 -8.39 22.40
CA ILE A 358 2.53 -8.21 23.05
C ILE A 358 2.37 -7.52 24.39
#